data_44255a7ed0c8fa36dd928187d2cc039f
#
_entry.id   44255a7ed0c8fa36dd928187d2cc039f
#
_cell.length_a   1.000
_cell.length_b   1.000
_cell.length_c   1.000
_cell.angle_alpha   90.00
_cell.angle_beta   90.00
_cell.angle_gamma   90.00
#
_symmetry.space_group_name_H-M   'P 1'
#
loop_
_entity.id
_entity.type
_entity.pdbx_description
1 polymer ?
#
loop_
_entity_poly.entity_id
_entity_poly.type
_entity_poly.pdbx_seq_one_letter_code
_entity_poly.pdbx_strand_id
1 'polypeptide(L)'
;MAIDANQAALEEAAPRPAAHEIRSVLRTTCCIVGAGPAGVVLALLLARKGIPVLLLEAHGDFEREFRGDTVHPSTMEILAELGLAERFLQLPHRKIRQAQISSDPPLTVEFDGLPTRFPFVAMMPQARFLEFITAEAARYPSYTLMMGAPVRELIEEDGIVRGVRFQTEDGWHEARALLTVGADGRFSRLRHLSGLPAISNSPPIDVLWFRLPRQATDPEGAVGQIRPGHLLVMLDRGDVWQLAYVLPKGGYRQVHAAGLPALRQTLVDLVPWLADRVEPQLTDWRQTFLLSVESDRLVRWYRPGLLLIGDAAHTMSPVGGVGINYAIQDAVAAANLLSDGLLAGRLSLRQLAAVQRRREFPTRVIQTIQTQIQNRVLAPALESQRTAPELLPLAARVPFLRRLPPRIMAMGIRTEHVR
;
A
#
# COMPACT_ATOMS: atom_id res chain seq x y z
N MET A 1 12.63 -17.23 15.29
CA MET A 1 11.61 -18.27 15.48
C MET A 1 10.18 -17.68 15.51
N ALA A 2 9.96 -16.52 14.92
CA ALA A 2 8.62 -15.89 14.83
C ALA A 2 8.08 -15.75 13.38
N ILE A 3 8.79 -16.30 12.40
CA ILE A 3 8.44 -16.22 10.97
C ILE A 3 7.49 -17.35 10.54
N ASP A 4 7.48 -18.49 11.25
CA ASP A 4 6.67 -19.65 10.85
C ASP A 4 5.24 -19.68 11.40
N ALA A 5 4.91 -18.87 12.40
CA ALA A 5 3.58 -18.91 13.02
C ALA A 5 2.46 -18.37 12.09
N ASN A 6 2.79 -17.49 11.13
CA ASN A 6 1.78 -16.93 10.24
C ASN A 6 1.64 -17.67 8.90
N GLN A 7 2.64 -18.49 8.51
CA GLN A 7 2.54 -19.37 7.33
C GLN A 7 1.90 -20.71 7.68
N ALA A 8 2.18 -21.26 8.86
CA ALA A 8 1.60 -22.52 9.31
C ALA A 8 0.08 -22.46 9.57
N ALA A 9 -0.46 -21.26 9.84
CA ALA A 9 -1.91 -21.06 9.99
C ALA A 9 -2.70 -21.10 8.66
N LEU A 10 -2.02 -21.21 7.53
CA LEU A 10 -2.64 -21.24 6.19
C LEU A 10 -2.73 -22.67 5.58
N GLU A 11 -2.08 -23.66 6.16
CA GLU A 11 -1.99 -25.03 5.58
C GLU A 11 -2.95 -26.07 6.17
N GLU A 12 -3.68 -25.75 7.23
CA GLU A 12 -4.77 -26.65 7.65
C GLU A 12 -5.97 -26.48 6.73
N ALA A 13 -6.22 -27.46 5.87
CA ALA A 13 -7.47 -27.62 5.16
C ALA A 13 -8.62 -27.68 6.18
N ALA A 14 -9.25 -26.54 6.42
CA ALA A 14 -10.35 -26.44 7.37
C ALA A 14 -11.46 -27.41 6.99
N PRO A 15 -11.96 -28.25 7.93
CA PRO A 15 -13.13 -29.08 7.72
C PRO A 15 -14.28 -28.19 7.25
N ARG A 16 -15.19 -28.74 6.42
CA ARG A 16 -16.44 -28.05 6.01
C ARG A 16 -17.08 -27.49 7.27
N PRO A 17 -17.35 -26.16 7.35
CA PRO A 17 -17.79 -25.55 8.58
C PRO A 17 -19.07 -26.20 9.05
N ALA A 18 -19.12 -26.60 10.32
CA ALA A 18 -20.36 -26.84 11.03
C ALA A 18 -21.25 -25.60 10.83
N ALA A 19 -22.55 -25.79 10.61
CA ALA A 19 -23.50 -24.71 10.41
C ALA A 19 -23.38 -23.73 11.61
N HIS A 20 -22.67 -22.62 11.40
CA HIS A 20 -22.54 -21.60 12.45
C HIS A 20 -23.89 -20.94 12.64
N GLU A 21 -24.29 -20.77 13.90
CA GLU A 21 -25.47 -19.99 14.23
C GLU A 21 -25.23 -18.53 13.80
N ILE A 22 -25.99 -18.06 12.82
CA ILE A 22 -25.88 -16.70 12.32
C ILE A 22 -26.72 -15.77 13.20
N ARG A 23 -26.02 -14.87 13.88
CA ARG A 23 -26.64 -13.89 14.79
C ARG A 23 -27.41 -12.80 14.06
N SER A 24 -26.86 -12.31 12.96
CA SER A 24 -27.54 -11.28 12.16
C SER A 24 -27.21 -11.40 10.68
N VAL A 25 -28.13 -10.93 9.83
CA VAL A 25 -27.95 -10.81 8.38
C VAL A 25 -28.09 -9.34 7.99
N LEU A 26 -26.99 -8.72 7.63
CA LEU A 26 -26.94 -7.37 7.09
C LEU A 26 -27.17 -7.41 5.57
N ARG A 27 -27.87 -6.41 5.03
CA ARG A 27 -28.09 -6.27 3.60
C ARG A 27 -27.62 -4.90 3.13
N THR A 28 -26.85 -4.89 2.06
CA THR A 28 -26.30 -3.66 1.47
C THR A 28 -26.21 -3.80 -0.05
N THR A 29 -25.99 -2.69 -0.76
CA THR A 29 -25.71 -2.75 -2.20
C THR A 29 -24.27 -3.16 -2.47
N CYS A 30 -23.31 -2.62 -1.70
CA CYS A 30 -21.89 -2.95 -1.84
C CYS A 30 -21.28 -3.27 -0.47
N CYS A 31 -20.75 -4.48 -0.32
CA CYS A 31 -19.96 -4.89 0.84
C CYS A 31 -18.48 -4.78 0.49
N ILE A 32 -17.73 -3.94 1.20
CA ILE A 32 -16.29 -3.73 1.01
C ILE A 32 -15.57 -4.37 2.19
N VAL A 33 -14.59 -5.21 1.91
CA VAL A 33 -13.79 -5.90 2.93
C VAL A 33 -12.38 -5.33 2.94
N GLY A 34 -11.99 -4.79 4.09
CA GLY A 34 -10.72 -4.11 4.34
C GLY A 34 -10.83 -2.58 4.26
N ALA A 35 -10.62 -1.92 5.39
CA ALA A 35 -10.62 -0.46 5.52
C ALA A 35 -9.22 0.15 5.31
N GLY A 36 -8.44 -0.43 4.39
CA GLY A 36 -7.23 0.18 3.84
C GLY A 36 -7.55 1.31 2.86
N PRO A 37 -6.53 1.96 2.25
CA PRO A 37 -6.71 3.13 1.38
C PRO A 37 -7.70 2.92 0.23
N ALA A 38 -7.69 1.76 -0.42
CA ALA A 38 -8.66 1.45 -1.47
C ALA A 38 -10.09 1.34 -0.93
N GLY A 39 -10.26 0.63 0.19
CA GLY A 39 -11.58 0.35 0.76
C GLY A 39 -12.27 1.61 1.28
N VAL A 40 -11.55 2.44 2.05
CA VAL A 40 -12.13 3.69 2.61
C VAL A 40 -12.47 4.70 1.52
N VAL A 41 -11.62 4.83 0.49
CA VAL A 41 -11.88 5.77 -0.61
C VAL A 41 -13.04 5.27 -1.47
N LEU A 42 -13.11 3.97 -1.79
CA LEU A 42 -14.26 3.42 -2.51
C LEU A 42 -15.56 3.60 -1.73
N ALA A 43 -15.52 3.32 -0.42
CA ALA A 43 -16.68 3.49 0.45
C ALA A 43 -17.17 4.95 0.47
N LEU A 44 -16.26 5.93 0.62
CA LEU A 44 -16.59 7.35 0.55
C LEU A 44 -17.23 7.71 -0.79
N LEU A 45 -16.63 7.30 -1.91
CA LEU A 45 -17.11 7.64 -3.26
C LEU A 45 -18.50 7.07 -3.55
N LEU A 46 -18.76 5.83 -3.14
CA LEU A 46 -20.07 5.21 -3.29
C LEU A 46 -21.13 5.83 -2.35
N ALA A 47 -20.74 6.09 -1.10
CA ALA A 47 -21.63 6.70 -0.12
C ALA A 47 -22.07 8.13 -0.54
N ARG A 48 -21.16 8.92 -1.10
CA ARG A 48 -21.46 10.25 -1.68
C ARG A 48 -22.51 10.20 -2.79
N LYS A 49 -22.61 9.08 -3.51
CA LYS A 49 -23.61 8.85 -4.56
C LYS A 49 -24.92 8.22 -4.01
N GLY A 50 -25.03 8.10 -2.68
CA GLY A 50 -26.21 7.51 -2.02
C GLY A 50 -26.31 5.99 -2.16
N ILE A 51 -25.23 5.32 -2.57
CA ILE A 51 -25.20 3.86 -2.68
C ILE A 51 -24.97 3.27 -1.28
N PRO A 52 -25.83 2.38 -0.77
CA PRO A 52 -25.62 1.71 0.51
C PRO A 52 -24.32 0.89 0.52
N VAL A 53 -23.40 1.22 1.44
CA VAL A 53 -22.10 0.58 1.61
C VAL A 53 -21.94 0.07 3.03
N LEU A 54 -21.52 -1.18 3.16
CA LEU A 54 -20.99 -1.76 4.39
C LEU A 54 -19.50 -2.00 4.21
N LEU A 55 -18.66 -1.30 5.01
CA LEU A 55 -17.21 -1.49 5.07
C LEU A 55 -16.87 -2.32 6.30
N LEU A 56 -16.22 -3.47 6.10
CA LEU A 56 -15.77 -4.39 7.14
C LEU A 56 -14.26 -4.29 7.31
N GLU A 57 -13.80 -4.08 8.55
CA GLU A 57 -12.37 -4.09 8.90
C GLU A 57 -12.12 -5.16 9.97
N ALA A 58 -11.07 -5.94 9.77
CA ALA A 58 -10.73 -7.04 10.66
C ALA A 58 -10.20 -6.58 12.04
N HIS A 59 -9.60 -5.42 12.10
CA HIS A 59 -9.00 -4.88 13.31
C HIS A 59 -9.93 -3.87 13.99
N GLY A 60 -9.67 -3.60 15.29
CA GLY A 60 -10.43 -2.64 16.09
C GLY A 60 -10.01 -1.17 15.88
N ASP A 61 -8.90 -0.91 15.20
CA ASP A 61 -8.34 0.41 14.94
C ASP A 61 -7.65 0.48 13.56
N PHE A 62 -7.09 1.64 13.19
CA PHE A 62 -6.32 1.85 11.97
C PHE A 62 -4.81 1.82 12.18
N GLU A 63 -4.35 1.64 13.42
CA GLU A 63 -2.94 1.63 13.71
C GLU A 63 -2.27 0.39 13.10
N ARG A 64 -1.26 0.61 12.28
CA ARG A 64 -0.46 -0.42 11.64
C ARG A 64 0.99 0.05 11.61
N GLU A 65 1.88 -0.78 12.12
CA GLU A 65 3.29 -0.47 12.08
C GLU A 65 3.84 -0.57 10.64
N PHE A 66 4.77 0.33 10.32
CA PHE A 66 5.54 0.34 9.08
C PHE A 66 4.72 0.19 7.78
N ARG A 67 3.51 0.72 7.76
CA ARG A 67 2.72 0.86 6.53
C ARG A 67 3.15 2.09 5.72
N GLY A 68 2.75 2.13 4.47
CA GLY A 68 3.05 3.27 3.60
C GLY A 68 2.41 4.56 4.14
N ASP A 69 3.21 5.61 4.22
CA ASP A 69 2.84 6.90 4.80
C ASP A 69 2.87 8.03 3.78
N THR A 70 2.95 7.68 2.49
CA THR A 70 3.12 8.64 1.40
C THR A 70 1.82 8.88 0.65
N VAL A 71 1.32 10.09 0.71
CA VAL A 71 0.20 10.58 -0.10
C VAL A 71 0.78 11.42 -1.24
N HIS A 72 0.74 10.87 -2.44
CA HIS A 72 1.34 11.46 -3.63
C HIS A 72 0.44 12.52 -4.28
N PRO A 73 0.98 13.37 -5.16
CA PRO A 73 0.23 14.39 -5.89
C PRO A 73 -1.04 13.87 -6.55
N SER A 74 -1.03 12.68 -7.15
CA SER A 74 -2.22 12.09 -7.78
C SER A 74 -3.37 11.84 -6.79
N THR A 75 -3.07 11.45 -5.56
CA THR A 75 -4.07 11.30 -4.50
C THR A 75 -4.54 12.67 -4.00
N MET A 76 -3.64 13.65 -3.90
CA MET A 76 -3.99 15.02 -3.54
C MET A 76 -4.95 15.67 -4.55
N GLU A 77 -4.78 15.40 -5.86
CA GLU A 77 -5.73 15.84 -6.89
C GLU A 77 -7.11 15.21 -6.70
N ILE A 78 -7.17 13.89 -6.41
CA ILE A 78 -8.43 13.21 -6.09
C ILE A 78 -9.11 13.86 -4.86
N LEU A 79 -8.35 14.14 -3.80
CA LEU A 79 -8.88 14.83 -2.62
C LEU A 79 -9.39 16.26 -2.97
N ALA A 80 -8.72 16.97 -3.88
CA ALA A 80 -9.15 18.28 -4.34
C ALA A 80 -10.44 18.23 -5.17
N GLU A 81 -10.58 17.23 -6.04
CA GLU A 81 -11.82 16.97 -6.79
C GLU A 81 -13.00 16.65 -5.86
N LEU A 82 -12.71 16.05 -4.71
CA LEU A 82 -13.70 15.79 -3.65
C LEU A 82 -13.98 17.01 -2.75
N GLY A 83 -13.21 18.12 -2.89
CA GLY A 83 -13.28 19.29 -2.01
C GLY A 83 -12.67 19.05 -0.63
N LEU A 84 -11.79 18.05 -0.49
CA LEU A 84 -11.22 17.62 0.79
C LEU A 84 -9.76 18.00 1.00
N ALA A 85 -9.05 18.45 -0.07
CA ALA A 85 -7.60 18.66 -0.01
C ALA A 85 -7.17 19.70 1.04
N GLU A 86 -7.86 20.81 1.15
CA GLU A 86 -7.51 21.87 2.12
C GLU A 86 -7.65 21.37 3.56
N ARG A 87 -8.77 20.71 3.88
CA ARG A 87 -9.01 20.15 5.21
C ARG A 87 -8.03 19.02 5.53
N PHE A 88 -7.68 18.21 4.54
CA PHE A 88 -6.66 17.16 4.67
C PHE A 88 -5.29 17.75 5.00
N LEU A 89 -4.92 18.87 4.35
CA LEU A 89 -3.64 19.55 4.59
C LEU A 89 -3.58 20.30 5.94
N GLN A 90 -4.68 20.42 6.67
CA GLN A 90 -4.67 20.89 8.06
C GLN A 90 -4.21 19.81 9.05
N LEU A 91 -4.25 18.53 8.66
CA LEU A 91 -3.73 17.45 9.48
C LEU A 91 -2.20 17.54 9.58
N PRO A 92 -1.60 17.14 10.71
CA PRO A 92 -0.15 17.10 10.83
C PRO A 92 0.48 16.22 9.75
N HIS A 93 1.33 16.81 8.91
CA HIS A 93 2.05 16.14 7.84
C HIS A 93 3.38 16.84 7.52
N ARG A 94 4.27 16.16 6.81
CA ARG A 94 5.48 16.74 6.22
C ARG A 94 5.36 16.76 4.70
N LYS A 95 5.81 17.85 4.07
CA LYS A 95 5.85 17.97 2.60
C LYS A 95 7.24 17.65 2.10
N ILE A 96 7.38 16.53 1.40
CA ILE A 96 8.61 16.16 0.72
C ILE A 96 8.56 16.74 -0.70
N ARG A 97 9.40 17.74 -0.99
CA ARG A 97 9.53 18.37 -2.31
C ARG A 97 10.68 17.79 -3.11
N GLN A 98 11.62 17.15 -2.43
CA GLN A 98 12.76 16.49 -3.06
C GLN A 98 13.19 15.27 -2.26
N ALA A 99 13.79 14.31 -2.95
CA ALA A 99 14.46 13.17 -2.36
C ALA A 99 15.93 13.21 -2.83
N GLN A 100 16.85 13.15 -1.88
CA GLN A 100 18.30 13.17 -2.14
C GLN A 100 18.85 11.76 -1.97
N ILE A 101 19.57 11.27 -2.96
CA ILE A 101 20.25 9.98 -2.91
C ILE A 101 21.73 10.21 -3.03
N SER A 102 22.46 9.94 -1.94
CA SER A 102 23.92 9.95 -1.92
C SER A 102 24.41 8.70 -2.62
N SER A 103 24.75 8.86 -3.86
CA SER A 103 25.34 7.86 -4.77
C SER A 103 26.47 8.53 -5.54
N ASP A 104 27.24 7.77 -6.30
CA ASP A 104 28.25 8.33 -7.21
C ASP A 104 27.80 8.10 -8.67
N PRO A 105 27.41 9.14 -9.41
CA PRO A 105 27.16 10.52 -8.97
C PRO A 105 25.89 10.69 -8.11
N PRO A 106 25.80 11.76 -7.30
CA PRO A 106 24.61 12.01 -6.47
C PRO A 106 23.36 12.26 -7.33
N LEU A 107 22.21 11.77 -6.87
CA LEU A 107 20.92 11.90 -7.55
C LEU A 107 19.93 12.68 -6.67
N THR A 108 19.32 13.70 -7.24
CA THR A 108 18.19 14.41 -6.63
C THR A 108 16.93 14.17 -7.46
N VAL A 109 15.86 13.76 -6.81
CA VAL A 109 14.52 13.63 -7.39
C VAL A 109 13.69 14.81 -6.90
N GLU A 110 13.31 15.72 -7.80
CA GLU A 110 12.54 16.91 -7.49
C GLU A 110 11.10 16.77 -7.94
N PHE A 111 10.14 17.24 -7.12
CA PHE A 111 8.72 17.24 -7.41
C PHE A 111 8.21 18.62 -7.85
N ASP A 112 8.95 19.69 -7.62
CA ASP A 112 8.51 21.08 -7.87
C ASP A 112 8.15 21.39 -9.33
N GLY A 113 8.66 20.64 -10.29
CA GLY A 113 8.36 20.83 -11.72
C GLY A 113 7.17 20.02 -12.25
N LEU A 114 6.39 19.39 -11.39
CA LEU A 114 5.24 18.57 -11.80
C LEU A 114 4.03 19.44 -12.18
N PRO A 115 3.26 19.05 -13.21
CA PRO A 115 2.04 19.77 -13.63
C PRO A 115 0.87 19.44 -12.70
N THR A 116 0.94 19.89 -11.45
CA THR A 116 -0.05 19.65 -10.40
C THR A 116 -0.10 20.84 -9.44
N ARG A 117 -1.24 21.03 -8.77
CA ARG A 117 -1.37 22.00 -7.68
C ARG A 117 -0.64 21.58 -6.40
N PHE A 118 -0.24 20.31 -6.32
CA PHE A 118 0.40 19.69 -5.15
C PHE A 118 1.77 19.08 -5.50
N PRO A 119 2.80 19.90 -5.82
CA PRO A 119 4.10 19.41 -6.26
C PRO A 119 4.94 18.92 -5.07
N PHE A 120 4.42 18.03 -4.26
CA PHE A 120 5.06 17.41 -3.10
C PHE A 120 4.41 16.07 -2.75
N VAL A 121 5.13 15.23 -2.07
CA VAL A 121 4.59 14.05 -1.40
C VAL A 121 4.27 14.43 0.05
N ALA A 122 3.02 14.24 0.49
CA ALA A 122 2.65 14.44 1.88
C ALA A 122 2.98 13.18 2.68
N MET A 123 3.85 13.31 3.67
CA MET A 123 4.18 12.25 4.63
C MET A 123 3.32 12.39 5.86
N MET A 124 2.52 11.36 6.15
CA MET A 124 1.73 11.27 7.38
C MET A 124 1.48 9.80 7.75
N PRO A 125 1.21 9.49 9.02
CA PRO A 125 0.76 8.16 9.40
C PRO A 125 -0.48 7.73 8.61
N GLN A 126 -0.45 6.54 8.02
CA GLN A 126 -1.58 6.02 7.23
C GLN A 126 -2.89 6.03 8.04
N ALA A 127 -2.82 5.74 9.34
CA ALA A 127 -3.98 5.77 10.23
C ALA A 127 -4.73 7.10 10.14
N ARG A 128 -4.04 8.24 10.16
CA ARG A 128 -4.65 9.57 10.04
C ARG A 128 -5.36 9.78 8.70
N PHE A 129 -4.78 9.28 7.61
CA PHE A 129 -5.45 9.30 6.30
C PHE A 129 -6.75 8.48 6.33
N LEU A 130 -6.70 7.27 6.90
CA LEU A 130 -7.86 6.39 6.98
C LEU A 130 -8.96 6.96 7.88
N GLU A 131 -8.60 7.49 9.05
CA GLU A 131 -9.51 8.17 9.98
C GLU A 131 -10.17 9.38 9.32
N PHE A 132 -9.41 10.20 8.61
CA PHE A 132 -9.95 11.36 7.90
C PHE A 132 -10.98 10.94 6.84
N ILE A 133 -10.65 9.98 5.98
CA ILE A 133 -11.57 9.53 4.92
C ILE A 133 -12.80 8.84 5.49
N THR A 134 -12.67 8.04 6.55
CA THR A 134 -13.81 7.39 7.20
C THR A 134 -14.72 8.38 7.90
N ALA A 135 -14.15 9.41 8.54
CA ALA A 135 -14.92 10.49 9.15
C ALA A 135 -15.71 11.28 8.10
N GLU A 136 -15.13 11.52 6.90
CA GLU A 136 -15.87 12.13 5.78
C GLU A 136 -16.96 11.21 5.24
N ALA A 137 -16.70 9.90 5.14
CA ALA A 137 -17.69 8.93 4.69
C ALA A 137 -18.87 8.80 5.69
N ALA A 138 -18.60 8.88 6.98
CA ALA A 138 -19.61 8.80 8.04
C ALA A 138 -20.66 9.95 8.00
N ARG A 139 -20.42 11.00 7.22
CA ARG A 139 -21.39 12.09 6.99
C ARG A 139 -22.55 11.65 6.07
N TYR A 140 -22.43 10.51 5.42
CA TYR A 140 -23.44 9.99 4.49
C TYR A 140 -24.22 8.85 5.14
N PRO A 141 -25.57 8.93 5.20
CA PRO A 141 -26.40 7.88 5.82
C PRO A 141 -26.31 6.51 5.13
N SER A 142 -25.81 6.49 3.90
CA SER A 142 -25.58 5.27 3.11
C SER A 142 -24.27 4.54 3.49
N TYR A 143 -23.47 5.08 4.42
CA TYR A 143 -22.21 4.49 4.87
C TYR A 143 -22.36 3.81 6.21
N THR A 144 -21.84 2.60 6.30
CA THR A 144 -21.70 1.86 7.56
C THR A 144 -20.30 1.26 7.63
N LEU A 145 -19.60 1.47 8.74
CA LEU A 145 -18.30 0.86 9.05
C LEU A 145 -18.45 -0.09 10.24
N MET A 146 -17.91 -1.29 10.12
CA MET A 146 -17.76 -2.23 11.23
C MET A 146 -16.29 -2.58 11.39
N MET A 147 -15.72 -2.20 12.53
CA MET A 147 -14.38 -2.57 12.97
C MET A 147 -14.45 -3.89 13.76
N GLY A 148 -13.32 -4.62 13.87
CA GLY A 148 -13.28 -5.90 14.57
C GLY A 148 -14.15 -6.98 13.89
N ALA A 149 -14.33 -6.91 12.58
CA ALA A 149 -15.20 -7.76 11.79
C ALA A 149 -14.44 -8.57 10.71
N PRO A 150 -13.52 -9.49 11.12
CA PRO A 150 -12.75 -10.28 10.17
C PRO A 150 -13.64 -11.20 9.34
N VAL A 151 -13.55 -11.07 8.02
CA VAL A 151 -14.24 -11.93 7.07
C VAL A 151 -13.58 -13.31 7.05
N ARG A 152 -14.41 -14.36 7.09
CA ARG A 152 -13.96 -15.75 7.12
C ARG A 152 -14.34 -16.53 5.87
N GLU A 153 -15.51 -16.26 5.28
CA GLU A 153 -16.07 -17.03 4.18
C GLU A 153 -16.74 -16.13 3.13
N LEU A 154 -16.80 -16.60 1.88
CA LEU A 154 -17.70 -16.06 0.86
C LEU A 154 -19.06 -16.76 0.94
N ILE A 155 -20.14 -16.02 0.73
CA ILE A 155 -21.48 -16.55 0.50
C ILE A 155 -21.64 -16.68 -1.01
N GLU A 156 -21.73 -17.91 -1.50
CA GLU A 156 -21.90 -18.20 -2.94
C GLU A 156 -23.21 -18.91 -3.19
N GLU A 157 -23.94 -18.46 -4.21
CA GLU A 157 -25.18 -19.07 -4.69
C GLU A 157 -25.08 -19.13 -6.22
N ASP A 158 -25.24 -20.30 -6.79
CA ASP A 158 -25.21 -20.56 -8.25
C ASP A 158 -23.95 -19.98 -8.93
N GLY A 159 -22.80 -20.08 -8.27
CA GLY A 159 -21.51 -19.57 -8.76
C GLY A 159 -21.35 -18.04 -8.70
N ILE A 160 -22.30 -17.34 -8.06
CA ILE A 160 -22.29 -15.90 -7.87
C ILE A 160 -22.00 -15.61 -6.39
N VAL A 161 -21.02 -14.74 -6.12
CA VAL A 161 -20.78 -14.23 -4.77
C VAL A 161 -21.92 -13.28 -4.38
N ARG A 162 -22.60 -13.61 -3.28
CA ARG A 162 -23.75 -12.87 -2.74
C ARG A 162 -23.43 -12.14 -1.43
N GLY A 163 -22.19 -12.20 -0.99
CA GLY A 163 -21.75 -11.56 0.24
C GLY A 163 -20.65 -12.32 0.95
N VAL A 164 -20.51 -12.05 2.23
CA VAL A 164 -19.49 -12.63 3.11
C VAL A 164 -20.07 -13.04 4.45
N ARG A 165 -19.43 -14.04 5.10
CA ARG A 165 -19.60 -14.31 6.53
C ARG A 165 -18.39 -13.75 7.26
N PHE A 166 -18.67 -13.06 8.35
CA PHE A 166 -17.65 -12.47 9.22
C PHE A 166 -17.96 -12.79 10.68
N GLN A 167 -16.95 -12.67 11.51
CA GLN A 167 -17.04 -13.02 12.93
C GLN A 167 -16.68 -11.79 13.75
N THR A 168 -17.49 -11.48 14.74
CA THR A 168 -17.21 -10.46 15.76
C THR A 168 -17.13 -11.13 17.13
N GLU A 169 -16.94 -10.38 18.20
CA GLU A 169 -16.90 -10.93 19.55
C GLU A 169 -18.22 -11.62 19.96
N ASP A 170 -19.35 -11.15 19.44
CA ASP A 170 -20.69 -11.67 19.75
C ASP A 170 -21.11 -12.83 18.84
N GLY A 171 -20.32 -13.21 17.83
CA GLY A 171 -20.59 -14.40 17.02
C GLY A 171 -20.46 -14.20 15.50
N TRP A 172 -21.13 -15.06 14.76
CA TRP A 172 -21.12 -15.07 13.31
C TRP A 172 -22.24 -14.24 12.70
N HIS A 173 -21.90 -13.51 11.64
CA HIS A 173 -22.80 -12.63 10.90
C HIS A 173 -22.69 -12.85 9.40
N GLU A 174 -23.75 -12.54 8.68
CA GLU A 174 -23.74 -12.46 7.22
C GLU A 174 -23.86 -11.01 6.74
N ALA A 175 -23.08 -10.63 5.73
CA ALA A 175 -23.28 -9.42 4.96
C ALA A 175 -23.64 -9.82 3.52
N ARG A 176 -24.90 -9.62 3.12
CA ARG A 176 -25.38 -9.91 1.77
C ARG A 176 -25.37 -8.66 0.92
N ALA A 177 -24.83 -8.76 -0.29
CA ALA A 177 -24.63 -7.62 -1.18
C ALA A 177 -24.79 -8.01 -2.66
N LEU A 178 -25.15 -7.03 -3.49
CA LEU A 178 -25.09 -7.13 -4.94
C LEU A 178 -23.64 -7.27 -5.43
N LEU A 179 -22.72 -6.54 -4.79
CA LEU A 179 -21.28 -6.60 -5.06
C LEU A 179 -20.51 -6.73 -3.76
N THR A 180 -19.61 -7.68 -3.71
CA THR A 180 -18.56 -7.76 -2.70
C THR A 180 -17.24 -7.23 -3.29
N VAL A 181 -16.56 -6.33 -2.59
CA VAL A 181 -15.24 -5.80 -3.01
C VAL A 181 -14.19 -6.18 -1.99
N GLY A 182 -13.16 -6.92 -2.42
CA GLY A 182 -11.98 -7.19 -1.61
C GLY A 182 -10.94 -6.10 -1.76
N ALA A 183 -10.67 -5.40 -0.65
CA ALA A 183 -9.64 -4.39 -0.48
C ALA A 183 -8.81 -4.69 0.79
N ASP A 184 -8.74 -5.96 1.16
CA ASP A 184 -8.19 -6.51 2.41
C ASP A 184 -6.67 -6.76 2.35
N GLY A 185 -6.01 -6.12 1.38
CA GLY A 185 -4.58 -5.94 1.37
C GLY A 185 -3.77 -7.13 0.87
N ARG A 186 -2.47 -7.13 1.20
CA ARG A 186 -1.46 -8.07 0.70
C ARG A 186 -1.78 -9.53 1.01
N PHE A 187 -2.33 -9.81 2.19
CA PHE A 187 -2.70 -11.15 2.65
C PHE A 187 -4.22 -11.37 2.52
N SER A 188 -4.80 -10.86 1.46
CA SER A 188 -6.24 -10.85 1.21
C SER A 188 -6.89 -12.22 1.39
N ARG A 189 -7.80 -12.29 2.35
CA ARG A 189 -8.63 -13.47 2.58
C ARG A 189 -9.58 -13.70 1.42
N LEU A 190 -10.15 -12.61 0.87
CA LEU A 190 -11.06 -12.72 -0.27
C LEU A 190 -10.35 -13.22 -1.52
N ARG A 191 -9.11 -12.79 -1.76
CA ARG A 191 -8.29 -13.33 -2.84
C ARG A 191 -8.11 -14.84 -2.71
N HIS A 192 -7.74 -15.31 -1.52
CA HIS A 192 -7.58 -16.75 -1.26
C HIS A 192 -8.90 -17.50 -1.48
N LEU A 193 -10.00 -17.02 -0.88
CA LEU A 193 -11.33 -17.64 -1.01
C LEU A 193 -11.87 -17.61 -2.45
N SER A 194 -11.46 -16.63 -3.26
CA SER A 194 -11.92 -16.52 -4.65
C SER A 194 -11.37 -17.59 -5.58
N GLY A 195 -10.26 -18.23 -5.23
CA GLY A 195 -9.56 -19.19 -6.09
C GLY A 195 -9.00 -18.59 -7.38
N LEU A 196 -8.90 -17.26 -7.49
CA LEU A 196 -8.40 -16.58 -8.68
C LEU A 196 -6.87 -16.74 -8.80
N PRO A 197 -6.35 -17.15 -9.98
CA PRO A 197 -4.92 -17.37 -10.16
C PRO A 197 -4.14 -16.07 -10.17
N ALA A 198 -2.95 -16.09 -9.57
CA ALA A 198 -2.02 -14.97 -9.53
C ALA A 198 -0.74 -15.26 -10.30
N ILE A 199 -0.15 -14.21 -10.85
CA ILE A 199 1.21 -14.20 -11.39
C ILE A 199 2.08 -13.58 -10.30
N SER A 200 2.99 -14.38 -9.76
CA SER A 200 3.92 -13.95 -8.71
C SER A 200 5.28 -13.62 -9.30
N ASN A 201 5.90 -12.58 -8.77
CA ASN A 201 7.29 -12.22 -9.02
C ASN A 201 7.96 -11.96 -7.66
N SER A 202 9.04 -12.69 -7.38
CA SER A 202 9.80 -12.48 -6.14
C SER A 202 10.91 -11.45 -6.39
N PRO A 203 10.79 -10.23 -5.89
CA PRO A 203 11.86 -9.25 -5.97
C PRO A 203 13.12 -9.72 -5.24
N PRO A 204 14.32 -9.30 -5.70
CA PRO A 204 15.61 -9.76 -5.14
C PRO A 204 15.97 -9.09 -3.81
N ILE A 205 15.06 -8.38 -3.18
CA ILE A 205 15.30 -7.58 -1.98
C ILE A 205 14.26 -7.84 -0.89
N ASP A 206 14.68 -7.63 0.35
CA ASP A 206 13.83 -7.44 1.53
C ASP A 206 14.15 -6.10 2.18
N VAL A 207 13.31 -5.62 3.10
CA VAL A 207 13.50 -4.34 3.77
C VAL A 207 13.33 -4.50 5.27
N LEU A 208 14.36 -4.08 6.02
CA LEU A 208 14.29 -3.98 7.46
C LEU A 208 13.91 -2.55 7.85
N TRP A 209 12.75 -2.38 8.44
CA TRP A 209 12.22 -1.10 8.90
C TRP A 209 12.47 -0.89 10.38
N PHE A 210 12.82 0.34 10.77
CA PHE A 210 12.91 0.78 12.16
C PHE A 210 12.82 2.30 12.24
N ARG A 211 12.75 2.84 13.46
CA ARG A 211 12.65 4.28 13.70
C ARG A 211 13.77 4.75 14.61
N LEU A 212 14.26 5.96 14.36
CA LEU A 212 15.21 6.68 15.22
C LEU A 212 14.68 8.10 15.44
N PRO A 213 14.93 8.73 16.60
CA PRO A 213 14.61 10.13 16.83
C PRO A 213 15.24 11.06 15.79
N ARG A 214 14.51 12.09 15.37
CA ARG A 214 15.00 13.12 14.48
C ARG A 214 15.35 14.38 15.29
N GLN A 215 16.44 15.06 14.93
CA GLN A 215 16.86 16.32 15.52
C GLN A 215 16.58 17.48 14.55
N ALA A 216 16.45 18.70 15.09
CA ALA A 216 16.19 19.89 14.28
C ALA A 216 17.32 20.21 13.29
N THR A 217 18.55 19.78 13.60
CA THR A 217 19.76 19.95 12.76
C THR A 217 19.87 18.92 11.64
N ASP A 218 19.04 17.88 11.64
CA ASP A 218 19.08 16.84 10.61
C ASP A 218 18.55 17.38 9.27
N PRO A 219 18.97 16.79 8.15
CA PRO A 219 18.42 17.11 6.83
C PRO A 219 16.89 16.98 6.79
N GLU A 220 16.25 17.73 5.91
CA GLU A 220 14.80 17.61 5.68
C GLU A 220 14.48 16.68 4.51
N GLY A 221 13.29 16.06 4.56
CA GLY A 221 12.73 15.30 3.44
C GLY A 221 13.11 13.83 3.42
N ALA A 222 13.42 13.30 2.23
CA ALA A 222 13.81 11.91 2.04
C ALA A 222 15.30 11.84 1.67
N VAL A 223 16.06 11.01 2.36
CA VAL A 223 17.51 10.82 2.15
C VAL A 223 17.77 9.35 1.89
N GLY A 224 18.43 9.05 0.77
CA GLY A 224 18.93 7.72 0.43
C GLY A 224 20.47 7.67 0.53
N GLN A 225 21.00 6.59 1.06
CA GLN A 225 22.42 6.30 1.10
C GLN A 225 22.70 5.00 0.35
N ILE A 226 23.48 5.07 -0.71
CA ILE A 226 23.92 3.90 -1.49
C ILE A 226 25.42 3.78 -1.34
N ARG A 227 25.88 2.69 -0.75
CA ARG A 227 27.29 2.30 -0.63
C ARG A 227 27.42 0.85 -1.11
N PRO A 228 28.61 0.40 -1.51
CA PRO A 228 28.81 -0.99 -1.89
C PRO A 228 28.32 -1.96 -0.82
N GLY A 229 27.38 -2.83 -1.16
CA GLY A 229 26.76 -3.80 -0.25
C GLY A 229 25.64 -3.25 0.65
N HIS A 230 25.37 -1.94 0.63
CA HIS A 230 24.43 -1.30 1.57
C HIS A 230 23.55 -0.27 0.89
N LEU A 231 22.27 -0.28 1.25
CA LEU A 231 21.30 0.72 0.85
C LEU A 231 20.40 1.06 2.04
N LEU A 232 20.36 2.34 2.39
CA LEU A 232 19.51 2.87 3.45
C LEU A 232 18.67 4.02 2.90
N VAL A 233 17.36 3.99 3.16
CA VAL A 233 16.44 5.11 2.88
C VAL A 233 15.90 5.62 4.20
N MET A 234 15.95 6.93 4.39
CA MET A 234 15.47 7.62 5.57
C MET A 234 14.36 8.59 5.16
N LEU A 235 13.23 8.53 5.84
CA LEU A 235 12.05 9.34 5.58
C LEU A 235 11.75 10.20 6.81
N ASP A 236 11.74 11.53 6.61
CA ASP A 236 11.39 12.51 7.65
C ASP A 236 9.90 12.40 8.00
N ARG A 237 9.61 12.04 9.25
CA ARG A 237 8.24 11.95 9.80
C ARG A 237 7.96 13.01 10.87
N GLY A 238 8.80 14.02 10.97
CA GLY A 238 8.72 15.08 11.97
C GLY A 238 9.67 14.82 13.13
N ASP A 239 9.24 14.10 14.14
CA ASP A 239 10.01 13.83 15.35
C ASP A 239 10.90 12.59 15.23
N VAL A 240 10.67 11.78 14.20
CA VAL A 240 11.41 10.55 13.96
C VAL A 240 11.81 10.39 12.50
N TRP A 241 12.93 9.75 12.28
CA TRP A 241 13.29 9.13 11.02
C TRP A 241 12.67 7.75 10.93
N GLN A 242 12.00 7.45 9.84
CA GLN A 242 11.66 6.08 9.46
C GLN A 242 12.72 5.58 8.50
N LEU A 243 13.46 4.53 8.92
CA LEU A 243 14.58 3.99 8.18
C LEU A 243 14.19 2.66 7.52
N ALA A 244 14.59 2.52 6.26
CA ALA A 244 14.45 1.32 5.46
C ALA A 244 15.84 0.83 5.07
N TYR A 245 16.37 -0.15 5.78
CA TYR A 245 17.61 -0.81 5.42
C TYR A 245 17.30 -1.94 4.46
N VAL A 246 17.73 -1.80 3.21
CA VAL A 246 17.43 -2.75 2.15
C VAL A 246 18.44 -3.88 2.18
N LEU A 247 17.95 -5.10 2.09
CA LEU A 247 18.72 -6.34 2.17
C LEU A 247 18.54 -7.16 0.88
N PRO A 248 19.51 -7.98 0.49
CA PRO A 248 19.26 -9.07 -0.45
C PRO A 248 18.13 -9.96 0.04
N LYS A 249 17.36 -10.56 -0.85
CA LYS A 249 16.28 -11.49 -0.50
C LYS A 249 16.75 -12.61 0.41
N GLY A 250 16.12 -12.75 1.59
CA GLY A 250 16.52 -13.72 2.62
C GLY A 250 17.75 -13.31 3.45
N GLY A 251 18.38 -12.14 3.19
CA GLY A 251 19.57 -11.66 3.87
C GLY A 251 19.41 -11.32 5.35
N TYR A 252 18.17 -11.23 5.83
CA TYR A 252 17.88 -10.91 7.24
C TYR A 252 18.55 -11.90 8.21
N ARG A 253 18.62 -13.20 7.88
CA ARG A 253 19.25 -14.20 8.73
C ARG A 253 20.72 -13.89 9.00
N GLN A 254 21.45 -13.40 8.00
CA GLN A 254 22.85 -13.02 8.11
C GLN A 254 23.03 -11.79 9.00
N VAL A 255 22.19 -10.76 8.78
CA VAL A 255 22.21 -9.53 9.58
C VAL A 255 21.86 -9.82 11.04
N HIS A 256 20.86 -10.65 11.29
CA HIS A 256 20.48 -11.06 12.65
C HIS A 256 21.58 -11.88 13.34
N ALA A 257 22.24 -12.80 12.61
CA ALA A 257 23.34 -13.62 13.14
C ALA A 257 24.59 -12.78 13.46
N ALA A 258 24.87 -11.73 12.70
CA ALA A 258 25.96 -10.79 12.99
C ALA A 258 25.70 -9.96 14.25
N GLY A 259 24.46 -9.87 14.70
CA GLY A 259 24.06 -9.20 15.91
C GLY A 259 23.73 -7.73 15.73
N LEU A 260 22.97 -7.18 16.69
CA LEU A 260 22.53 -5.80 16.69
C LEU A 260 23.69 -4.79 16.73
N PRO A 261 24.81 -5.04 17.45
CA PRO A 261 25.98 -4.15 17.41
C PRO A 261 26.56 -3.98 16.00
N ALA A 262 26.63 -5.06 15.21
CA ALA A 262 27.13 -4.99 13.83
C ALA A 262 26.18 -4.16 12.93
N LEU A 263 24.88 -4.31 13.09
CA LEU A 263 23.90 -3.46 12.39
C LEU A 263 24.07 -1.99 12.76
N ARG A 264 24.20 -1.67 14.06
CA ARG A 264 24.44 -0.30 14.54
C ARG A 264 25.70 0.31 13.92
N GLN A 265 26.81 -0.43 13.92
CA GLN A 265 28.05 0.04 13.31
C GLN A 265 27.86 0.32 11.82
N THR A 266 27.21 -0.57 11.09
CA THR A 266 26.87 -0.38 9.67
C THR A 266 26.06 0.91 9.45
N LEU A 267 25.08 1.19 10.29
CA LEU A 267 24.25 2.40 10.18
C LEU A 267 25.06 3.66 10.44
N VAL A 268 25.97 3.64 11.41
CA VAL A 268 26.89 4.77 11.72
C VAL A 268 27.88 5.00 10.57
N ASP A 269 28.41 3.93 9.99
CA ASP A 269 29.32 4.03 8.84
C ASP A 269 28.63 4.61 7.59
N LEU A 270 27.35 4.27 7.39
CA LEU A 270 26.55 4.82 6.30
C LEU A 270 26.15 6.28 6.54
N VAL A 271 25.81 6.63 7.77
CA VAL A 271 25.25 7.92 8.17
C VAL A 271 25.87 8.37 9.49
N PRO A 272 27.11 8.95 9.47
CA PRO A 272 27.85 9.27 10.69
C PRO A 272 27.13 10.18 11.67
N TRP A 273 26.26 11.08 11.19
CA TRP A 273 25.50 11.99 12.06
C TRP A 273 24.36 11.29 12.85
N LEU A 274 24.08 10.01 12.60
CA LEU A 274 23.17 9.20 13.42
C LEU A 274 23.87 8.54 14.63
N ALA A 275 25.19 8.63 14.76
CA ALA A 275 25.97 7.88 15.75
C ALA A 275 25.50 8.13 17.20
N ASP A 276 25.08 9.35 17.52
CA ASP A 276 24.62 9.76 18.86
C ASP A 276 23.32 9.10 19.29
N ARG A 277 22.56 8.52 18.35
CA ARG A 277 21.21 7.99 18.62
C ARG A 277 21.01 6.53 18.21
N VAL A 278 21.82 5.99 17.30
CA VAL A 278 21.70 4.58 16.89
C VAL A 278 21.90 3.64 18.07
N GLU A 279 22.97 3.83 18.86
CA GLU A 279 23.28 2.95 19.97
C GLU A 279 22.25 3.03 21.11
N PRO A 280 21.85 4.20 21.62
CA PRO A 280 20.90 4.29 22.73
C PRO A 280 19.45 3.99 22.35
N GLN A 281 19.08 4.09 21.06
CA GLN A 281 17.70 3.96 20.64
C GLN A 281 17.38 2.60 19.98
N LEU A 282 18.30 2.02 19.21
CA LEU A 282 18.10 0.72 18.57
C LEU A 282 18.69 -0.37 19.49
N THR A 283 17.96 -0.75 20.53
CA THR A 283 18.45 -1.64 21.60
C THR A 283 17.97 -3.09 21.49
N ASP A 284 16.91 -3.33 20.73
CA ASP A 284 16.28 -4.66 20.60
C ASP A 284 15.78 -4.89 19.17
N TRP A 285 15.89 -6.13 18.68
CA TRP A 285 15.35 -6.55 17.39
C TRP A 285 13.84 -6.35 17.27
N ARG A 286 13.09 -6.36 18.38
CA ARG A 286 11.64 -6.08 18.40
C ARG A 286 11.28 -4.67 17.95
N GLN A 287 12.24 -3.73 17.93
CA GLN A 287 12.08 -2.39 17.37
C GLN A 287 12.21 -2.38 15.83
N THR A 288 12.52 -3.51 15.24
CA THR A 288 12.66 -3.67 13.78
C THR A 288 11.52 -4.50 13.21
N PHE A 289 11.15 -4.21 11.97
CA PHE A 289 10.13 -4.94 11.22
C PHE A 289 10.69 -5.40 9.86
N LEU A 290 10.75 -6.71 9.65
CA LEU A 290 11.15 -7.26 8.35
C LEU A 290 9.96 -7.28 7.38
N LEU A 291 10.08 -6.52 6.31
CA LEU A 291 9.19 -6.60 5.16
C LEU A 291 9.80 -7.55 4.12
N SER A 292 9.27 -8.75 4.01
CA SER A 292 9.54 -9.60 2.85
C SER A 292 8.85 -8.99 1.63
N VAL A 293 9.66 -8.52 0.67
CA VAL A 293 9.14 -7.83 -0.50
C VAL A 293 8.59 -8.83 -1.49
N GLU A 294 7.34 -8.64 -1.86
CA GLU A 294 6.63 -9.43 -2.86
C GLU A 294 6.03 -8.49 -3.90
N SER A 295 5.91 -8.99 -5.11
CA SER A 295 5.19 -8.33 -6.19
C SER A 295 4.41 -9.38 -6.96
N ASP A 296 3.11 -9.23 -7.00
CA ASP A 296 2.23 -10.14 -7.69
C ASP A 296 1.04 -9.41 -8.28
N ARG A 297 0.28 -10.09 -9.11
CA ARG A 297 -1.03 -9.64 -9.56
C ARG A 297 -1.92 -10.82 -9.95
N LEU A 298 -3.22 -10.65 -9.77
CA LEU A 298 -4.20 -11.59 -10.25
C LEU A 298 -4.28 -11.56 -11.79
N VAL A 299 -4.49 -12.72 -12.41
CA VAL A 299 -4.79 -12.83 -13.84
C VAL A 299 -6.17 -12.23 -14.13
N ARG A 300 -7.11 -12.46 -13.24
CA ARG A 300 -8.46 -11.88 -13.26
C ARG A 300 -8.79 -11.33 -11.89
N TRP A 301 -9.28 -10.09 -11.84
CA TRP A 301 -9.56 -9.37 -10.60
C TRP A 301 -11.00 -9.56 -10.11
N TYR A 302 -11.82 -10.30 -10.83
CA TYR A 302 -13.26 -10.38 -10.58
C TYR A 302 -13.83 -11.78 -10.87
N ARG A 303 -14.94 -12.06 -10.19
CA ARG A 303 -15.89 -13.15 -10.45
C ARG A 303 -17.33 -12.57 -10.43
N PRO A 304 -18.37 -13.33 -10.83
CA PRO A 304 -19.74 -12.88 -10.61
C PRO A 304 -19.96 -12.47 -9.15
N GLY A 305 -20.37 -11.22 -8.90
CA GLY A 305 -20.61 -10.66 -7.58
C GLY A 305 -19.36 -10.31 -6.75
N LEU A 306 -18.13 -10.48 -7.26
CA LEU A 306 -16.89 -10.19 -6.57
C LEU A 306 -15.93 -9.36 -7.45
N LEU A 307 -15.31 -8.34 -6.85
CA LEU A 307 -14.20 -7.57 -7.42
C LEU A 307 -13.10 -7.46 -6.39
N LEU A 308 -11.83 -7.60 -6.79
CA LEU A 308 -10.64 -7.36 -5.95
C LEU A 308 -9.91 -6.12 -6.46
N ILE A 309 -9.46 -5.25 -5.55
CA ILE A 309 -8.76 -3.99 -5.86
C ILE A 309 -7.57 -3.76 -4.91
N GLY A 310 -6.66 -2.88 -5.29
CA GLY A 310 -5.45 -2.58 -4.52
C GLY A 310 -4.59 -3.83 -4.31
N ASP A 311 -3.93 -3.94 -3.15
CA ASP A 311 -3.01 -5.06 -2.86
C ASP A 311 -3.71 -6.44 -2.87
N ALA A 312 -5.03 -6.49 -2.71
CA ALA A 312 -5.79 -7.73 -2.88
C ALA A 312 -5.77 -8.24 -4.33
N ALA A 313 -5.69 -7.34 -5.30
CA ALA A 313 -5.59 -7.66 -6.73
C ALA A 313 -4.14 -7.69 -7.23
N HIS A 314 -3.28 -6.80 -6.71
CA HIS A 314 -1.90 -6.63 -7.18
C HIS A 314 -1.02 -6.04 -6.08
N THR A 315 -0.19 -6.85 -5.50
CA THR A 315 0.82 -6.40 -4.55
C THR A 315 1.98 -5.72 -5.27
N MET A 316 2.40 -4.57 -4.77
CA MET A 316 3.51 -3.80 -5.34
C MET A 316 4.72 -3.80 -4.40
N SER A 317 5.90 -3.70 -5.01
CA SER A 317 7.13 -3.41 -4.28
C SER A 317 7.04 -2.05 -3.57
N PRO A 318 7.71 -1.87 -2.42
CA PRO A 318 7.78 -0.57 -1.74
C PRO A 318 8.60 0.47 -2.50
N VAL A 319 9.30 0.09 -3.56
CA VAL A 319 10.10 1.02 -4.39
C VAL A 319 9.20 2.12 -4.94
N GLY A 320 9.55 3.36 -4.59
CA GLY A 320 8.81 4.56 -4.99
C GLY A 320 7.59 4.89 -4.13
N GLY A 321 7.19 4.05 -3.17
CA GLY A 321 6.05 4.32 -2.27
C GLY A 321 4.70 4.47 -2.98
N VAL A 322 4.50 3.84 -4.13
CA VAL A 322 3.34 4.10 -5.01
C VAL A 322 2.09 3.25 -4.71
N GLY A 323 2.21 2.18 -3.91
CA GLY A 323 1.14 1.19 -3.69
C GLY A 323 -0.19 1.81 -3.25
N ILE A 324 -0.15 2.69 -2.25
CA ILE A 324 -1.35 3.40 -1.74
C ILE A 324 -2.05 4.16 -2.86
N ASN A 325 -1.29 4.88 -3.68
CA ASN A 325 -1.85 5.74 -4.72
C ASN A 325 -2.50 4.91 -5.85
N TYR A 326 -1.93 3.75 -6.18
CA TYR A 326 -2.54 2.83 -7.14
C TYR A 326 -3.82 2.20 -6.58
N ALA A 327 -3.82 1.82 -5.31
CA ALA A 327 -4.99 1.28 -4.63
C ALA A 327 -6.16 2.31 -4.59
N ILE A 328 -5.86 3.58 -4.32
CA ILE A 328 -6.85 4.67 -4.36
C ILE A 328 -7.37 4.90 -5.78
N GLN A 329 -6.50 4.87 -6.80
CA GLN A 329 -6.94 5.02 -8.18
C GLN A 329 -7.81 3.85 -8.65
N ASP A 330 -7.58 2.63 -8.14
CA ASP A 330 -8.47 1.50 -8.40
C ASP A 330 -9.86 1.75 -7.81
N ALA A 331 -9.91 2.30 -6.59
CA ALA A 331 -11.17 2.67 -5.95
C ALA A 331 -11.94 3.73 -6.76
N VAL A 332 -11.25 4.76 -7.27
CA VAL A 332 -11.85 5.80 -8.15
C VAL A 332 -12.37 5.17 -9.45
N ALA A 333 -11.58 4.32 -10.10
CA ALA A 333 -12.00 3.63 -11.32
C ALA A 333 -13.23 2.74 -11.06
N ALA A 334 -13.23 1.99 -9.94
CA ALA A 334 -14.36 1.15 -9.56
C ALA A 334 -15.62 1.99 -9.31
N ALA A 335 -15.52 3.07 -8.54
CA ALA A 335 -16.63 3.98 -8.30
C ALA A 335 -17.18 4.58 -9.59
N ASN A 336 -16.31 5.08 -10.48
CA ASN A 336 -16.73 5.70 -11.74
C ASN A 336 -17.44 4.72 -12.68
N LEU A 337 -17.01 3.45 -12.72
CA LEU A 337 -17.50 2.46 -13.67
C LEU A 337 -18.68 1.63 -13.15
N LEU A 338 -18.87 1.56 -11.84
CA LEU A 338 -19.86 0.65 -11.24
C LEU A 338 -21.05 1.37 -10.61
N SER A 339 -20.96 2.68 -10.31
CA SER A 339 -22.01 3.41 -9.58
C SER A 339 -23.37 3.31 -10.22
N ASP A 340 -23.49 3.50 -11.55
CA ASP A 340 -24.79 3.45 -12.25
C ASP A 340 -25.41 2.04 -12.16
N GLY A 341 -24.58 1.01 -12.27
CA GLY A 341 -25.02 -0.38 -12.14
C GLY A 341 -25.47 -0.71 -10.71
N LEU A 342 -24.73 -0.20 -9.70
CA LEU A 342 -25.07 -0.37 -8.29
C LEU A 342 -26.38 0.34 -7.94
N LEU A 343 -26.58 1.57 -8.42
CA LEU A 343 -27.84 2.34 -8.27
C LEU A 343 -29.03 1.63 -8.96
N ALA A 344 -28.77 1.04 -10.14
CA ALA A 344 -29.79 0.29 -10.89
C ALA A 344 -30.05 -1.12 -10.32
N GLY A 345 -29.35 -1.54 -9.25
CA GLY A 345 -29.50 -2.85 -8.63
C GLY A 345 -29.01 -4.03 -9.51
N ARG A 346 -28.16 -3.77 -10.51
CA ARG A 346 -27.66 -4.79 -11.45
C ARG A 346 -26.24 -4.51 -11.93
N LEU A 347 -25.39 -5.53 -11.87
CA LEU A 347 -24.02 -5.47 -12.36
C LEU A 347 -23.76 -6.63 -13.33
N SER A 348 -23.11 -6.32 -14.42
CA SER A 348 -22.64 -7.32 -15.39
C SER A 348 -21.15 -7.61 -15.20
N LEU A 349 -20.71 -8.81 -15.59
CA LEU A 349 -19.30 -9.15 -15.65
C LEU A 349 -18.50 -8.19 -16.55
N ARG A 350 -19.12 -7.60 -17.58
CA ARG A 350 -18.47 -6.62 -18.46
C ARG A 350 -18.08 -5.34 -17.72
N GLN A 351 -18.91 -4.91 -16.75
CA GLN A 351 -18.60 -3.73 -15.92
C GLN A 351 -17.45 -4.04 -14.95
N LEU A 352 -17.45 -5.20 -14.30
CA LEU A 352 -16.33 -5.63 -13.46
C LEU A 352 -15.02 -5.75 -14.27
N ALA A 353 -15.11 -6.37 -15.46
CA ALA A 353 -13.99 -6.47 -16.39
C ALA A 353 -13.49 -5.09 -16.86
N ALA A 354 -14.33 -4.07 -16.94
CA ALA A 354 -13.95 -2.72 -17.32
C ALA A 354 -13.04 -2.08 -16.28
N VAL A 355 -13.26 -2.34 -14.98
CA VAL A 355 -12.35 -1.87 -13.90
C VAL A 355 -10.96 -2.47 -14.11
N GLN A 356 -10.84 -3.79 -14.26
CA GLN A 356 -9.55 -4.42 -14.54
C GLN A 356 -8.89 -3.86 -15.80
N ARG A 357 -9.58 -3.81 -16.94
CA ARG A 357 -9.02 -3.26 -18.20
C ARG A 357 -8.52 -1.83 -18.05
N ARG A 358 -9.18 -1.03 -17.21
CA ARG A 358 -8.79 0.35 -16.94
C ARG A 358 -7.50 0.42 -16.12
N ARG A 359 -7.35 -0.44 -15.11
CA ARG A 359 -6.31 -0.38 -14.09
C ARG A 359 -5.14 -1.34 -14.29
N GLU A 360 -5.34 -2.44 -15.00
CA GLU A 360 -4.28 -3.45 -15.20
C GLU A 360 -3.07 -2.91 -15.98
N PHE A 361 -3.29 -2.12 -17.02
CA PHE A 361 -2.17 -1.57 -17.80
C PHE A 361 -1.25 -0.68 -16.96
N PRO A 362 -1.74 0.37 -16.24
CA PRO A 362 -0.89 1.15 -15.35
C PRO A 362 -0.19 0.29 -14.29
N THR A 363 -0.88 -0.68 -13.71
CA THR A 363 -0.32 -1.62 -12.72
C THR A 363 0.85 -2.41 -13.30
N ARG A 364 0.68 -3.01 -14.49
CA ARG A 364 1.73 -3.79 -15.15
C ARG A 364 2.96 -2.93 -15.47
N VAL A 365 2.75 -1.72 -15.95
CA VAL A 365 3.86 -0.82 -16.31
C VAL A 365 4.66 -0.44 -15.05
N ILE A 366 3.99 -0.05 -13.95
CA ILE A 366 4.72 0.31 -12.73
C ILE A 366 5.45 -0.89 -12.11
N GLN A 367 4.83 -2.07 -12.08
CA GLN A 367 5.49 -3.30 -11.61
C GLN A 367 6.72 -3.63 -12.47
N THR A 368 6.65 -3.44 -13.80
CA THR A 368 7.80 -3.63 -14.69
C THR A 368 8.91 -2.63 -14.37
N ILE A 369 8.59 -1.35 -14.18
CA ILE A 369 9.57 -0.31 -13.81
C ILE A 369 10.23 -0.67 -12.47
N GLN A 370 9.43 -1.03 -11.46
CA GLN A 370 9.95 -1.46 -10.16
C GLN A 370 10.88 -2.66 -10.26
N THR A 371 10.51 -3.67 -11.06
CA THR A 371 11.35 -4.85 -11.30
C THR A 371 12.68 -4.47 -11.98
N GLN A 372 12.66 -3.56 -12.97
CA GLN A 372 13.89 -3.09 -13.62
C GLN A 372 14.80 -2.33 -12.65
N ILE A 373 14.23 -1.45 -11.79
CA ILE A 373 14.99 -0.73 -10.77
C ILE A 373 15.61 -1.73 -9.79
N GLN A 374 14.83 -2.71 -9.31
CA GLN A 374 15.29 -3.70 -8.36
C GLN A 374 16.40 -4.57 -8.92
N ASN A 375 16.26 -5.08 -10.16
CA ASN A 375 17.21 -6.01 -10.75
C ASN A 375 18.47 -5.32 -11.30
N ARG A 376 18.35 -4.08 -11.80
CA ARG A 376 19.46 -3.39 -12.46
C ARG A 376 20.16 -2.35 -11.61
N VAL A 377 19.52 -1.89 -10.53
CA VAL A 377 20.08 -0.85 -9.65
C VAL A 377 20.27 -1.38 -8.24
N LEU A 378 19.20 -1.88 -7.59
CA LEU A 378 19.26 -2.22 -6.18
C LEU A 378 20.02 -3.53 -5.92
N ALA A 379 19.72 -4.61 -6.66
CA ALA A 379 20.39 -5.89 -6.45
C ALA A 379 21.92 -5.80 -6.73
N PRO A 380 22.39 -5.22 -7.85
CA PRO A 380 23.84 -5.04 -8.04
C PRO A 380 24.51 -4.16 -6.99
N ALA A 381 23.83 -3.11 -6.48
CA ALA A 381 24.36 -2.26 -5.41
C ALA A 381 24.51 -3.04 -4.09
N LEU A 382 23.67 -4.04 -3.83
CA LEU A 382 23.74 -4.89 -2.65
C LEU A 382 24.70 -6.07 -2.78
N GLU A 383 24.93 -6.59 -3.99
CA GLU A 383 25.74 -7.79 -4.23
C GLU A 383 27.21 -7.52 -4.52
N SER A 384 27.53 -6.33 -5.01
CA SER A 384 28.89 -6.01 -5.48
C SER A 384 29.51 -4.83 -4.77
N GLN A 385 30.85 -4.88 -4.64
CA GLN A 385 31.66 -3.73 -4.27
C GLN A 385 31.69 -2.64 -5.37
N ARG A 386 30.74 -2.68 -6.31
CA ARG A 386 30.65 -1.71 -7.40
C ARG A 386 29.61 -0.64 -7.05
N THR A 387 29.99 0.61 -7.26
CA THR A 387 29.12 1.78 -7.25
C THR A 387 27.98 1.63 -8.28
N ALA A 388 26.84 2.32 -8.05
CA ALA A 388 25.64 2.26 -8.88
C ALA A 388 25.95 2.29 -10.39
N PRO A 389 25.25 1.47 -11.20
CA PRO A 389 25.66 1.23 -12.58
C PRO A 389 25.58 2.49 -13.46
N GLU A 390 26.51 2.56 -14.43
CA GLU A 390 26.73 3.62 -15.42
C GLU A 390 25.50 3.99 -16.30
N LEU A 391 24.36 3.32 -16.13
CA LEU A 391 23.13 3.57 -16.89
C LEU A 391 22.32 4.78 -16.41
N LEU A 392 22.47 5.21 -15.16
CA LEU A 392 21.84 6.42 -14.63
C LEU A 392 22.33 7.72 -15.30
N PRO A 393 23.62 7.86 -15.72
CA PRO A 393 24.12 9.07 -16.35
C PRO A 393 23.48 9.38 -17.70
N LEU A 394 23.08 8.38 -18.48
CA LEU A 394 22.54 8.60 -19.82
C LEU A 394 21.12 9.17 -19.78
N ALA A 395 20.28 8.65 -18.89
CA ALA A 395 18.93 9.19 -18.64
C ALA A 395 18.99 10.60 -17.98
N ALA A 396 20.02 10.85 -17.15
CA ALA A 396 20.25 12.14 -16.53
C ALA A 396 20.72 13.25 -17.49
N ARG A 397 21.26 12.91 -18.65
CA ARG A 397 21.75 13.87 -19.65
C ARG A 397 20.65 14.48 -20.53
N VAL A 398 19.47 13.86 -20.58
CA VAL A 398 18.33 14.34 -21.37
C VAL A 398 17.32 15.02 -20.43
N PRO A 399 17.11 16.35 -20.51
CA PRO A 399 16.26 17.09 -19.54
C PRO A 399 14.84 16.56 -19.43
N PHE A 400 14.28 16.06 -20.54
CA PHE A 400 12.94 15.45 -20.56
C PHE A 400 12.90 14.11 -19.78
N LEU A 401 13.95 13.27 -19.90
CA LEU A 401 14.03 11.99 -19.20
C LEU A 401 14.28 12.14 -17.71
N ARG A 402 14.86 13.26 -17.26
CA ARG A 402 15.02 13.58 -15.82
C ARG A 402 13.68 13.78 -15.12
N ARG A 403 12.67 14.32 -15.81
CA ARG A 403 11.34 14.61 -15.25
C ARG A 403 10.38 13.41 -15.32
N LEU A 404 10.68 12.42 -16.12
CA LEU A 404 9.80 11.28 -16.33
C LEU A 404 9.67 10.37 -15.10
N PRO A 405 10.76 9.96 -14.40
CA PRO A 405 10.65 9.17 -13.20
C PRO A 405 9.86 9.84 -12.06
N PRO A 406 10.14 11.11 -11.68
CA PRO A 406 9.34 11.82 -10.68
C PRO A 406 7.87 11.92 -11.05
N ARG A 407 7.55 12.18 -12.32
CA ARG A 407 6.17 12.28 -12.81
C ARG A 407 5.43 10.95 -12.71
N ILE A 408 6.07 9.85 -13.14
CA ILE A 408 5.46 8.50 -13.05
C ILE A 408 5.23 8.11 -11.59
N MET A 409 6.18 8.40 -10.70
CA MET A 409 6.05 8.11 -9.27
C MET A 409 4.96 8.97 -8.62
N ALA A 410 4.94 10.27 -8.90
CA ALA A 410 4.06 11.21 -8.24
C ALA A 410 2.61 11.19 -8.76
N MET A 411 2.45 11.12 -10.09
CA MET A 411 1.14 11.17 -10.75
C MET A 411 0.63 9.79 -11.15
N GLY A 412 1.52 8.83 -11.31
CA GLY A 412 1.17 7.52 -11.86
C GLY A 412 1.01 7.54 -13.38
N ILE A 413 0.55 6.41 -13.90
CA ILE A 413 0.26 6.21 -15.33
C ILE A 413 -1.25 6.11 -15.48
N ARG A 414 -1.85 6.88 -16.39
CA ARG A 414 -3.31 6.95 -16.57
C ARG A 414 -4.03 7.30 -15.27
N THR A 415 -3.73 8.47 -14.71
CA THR A 415 -4.35 8.97 -13.49
C THR A 415 -5.88 8.95 -13.59
N GLU A 416 -6.53 8.51 -12.54
CA GLU A 416 -7.99 8.53 -12.41
C GLU A 416 -8.45 9.87 -11.83
N HIS A 417 -9.65 10.29 -12.24
CA HIS A 417 -10.35 11.49 -11.76
C HIS A 417 -11.75 11.12 -11.30
N VAL A 418 -12.25 11.77 -10.27
CA VAL A 418 -13.62 11.55 -9.73
C VAL A 418 -14.65 12.09 -10.72
N ARG A 419 -15.72 11.31 -10.96
CA ARG A 419 -16.82 11.69 -11.87
C ARG A 419 -18.15 11.66 -11.14
#